data_8b1e0fda44b1e7b1c9137d9fa470b857
#
_entry.id   8b1e0fda44b1e7b1c9137d9fa470b857
#
_cell.length_a   1.000
_cell.length_b   1.000
_cell.length_c   1.000
_cell.angle_alpha   90.00
_cell.angle_beta   90.00
_cell.angle_gamma   90.00
#
_symmetry.space_group_name_H-M   'P 1'
#
loop_
_entity.id
_entity.type
_entity.pdbx_description
1 polymer ?
#
loop_
_entity_poly.entity_id
_entity_poly.type
_entity_poly.pdbx_seq_one_letter_code
_entity_poly.pdbx_strand_id
1 'polypeptide(L)'
;QFMGTGVIDDKTFFYEPSLQGAIFPGIPETRRINIINNYMEIYDEEFLRISTLPYDLIGLINFIYTKEYKLGDVIKLFNNPNKKFDGIDGNFYFKDNMIERDLNILKINNGNSFVIN
;
A
#
# COMPACT_ATOMS: atom_id res chain seq x y z
N GLN A 1 18.23 0.07 18.23
CA GLN A 1 17.15 0.46 17.34
C GLN A 1 16.46 -0.80 16.80
N PHE A 2 15.15 -0.90 17.01
CA PHE A 2 14.37 -2.04 16.52
C PHE A 2 14.05 -1.85 15.04
N MET A 3 14.18 -2.94 14.26
CA MET A 3 13.79 -2.99 12.85
C MET A 3 12.68 -4.03 12.71
N GLY A 4 11.53 -3.62 12.19
CA GLY A 4 10.38 -4.49 11.97
C GLY A 4 10.10 -4.76 10.50
N THR A 5 9.10 -5.59 10.27
CA THR A 5 8.50 -5.81 8.94
C THR A 5 7.22 -4.99 8.81
N GLY A 6 6.59 -5.00 7.64
CA GLY A 6 5.30 -4.34 7.43
C GLY A 6 4.15 -4.83 8.33
N VAL A 7 4.36 -5.90 9.10
CA VAL A 7 3.38 -6.38 10.12
C VAL A 7 3.15 -5.35 11.21
N ILE A 8 4.15 -4.51 11.53
CA ILE A 8 4.00 -3.46 12.54
C ILE A 8 3.34 -2.17 12.00
N ASP A 9 2.92 -2.14 10.73
CA ASP A 9 2.13 -1.04 10.13
C ASP A 9 0.66 -1.11 10.59
N ASP A 10 0.48 -1.06 11.90
CA ASP A 10 -0.82 -1.07 12.56
C ASP A 10 -0.78 -0.10 13.75
N LYS A 11 -1.82 0.73 13.89
CA LYS A 11 -1.92 1.76 14.93
C LYS A 11 -1.81 1.21 16.34
N THR A 12 -2.21 -0.03 16.58
CA THR A 12 -2.09 -0.67 17.90
C THR A 12 -0.63 -0.75 18.35
N PHE A 13 0.30 -1.03 17.42
CA PHE A 13 1.73 -1.07 17.72
C PHE A 13 2.37 0.32 17.88
N PHE A 14 1.76 1.36 17.31
CA PHE A 14 2.35 2.71 17.34
C PHE A 14 2.33 3.34 18.73
N TYR A 15 1.49 2.85 19.63
CA TYR A 15 1.42 3.29 21.03
C TYR A 15 2.29 2.46 21.97
N GLU A 16 2.86 1.33 21.51
CA GLU A 16 3.70 0.49 22.35
C GLU A 16 5.02 1.20 22.73
N PRO A 17 5.31 1.38 24.03
CA PRO A 17 6.53 2.08 24.47
C PRO A 17 7.80 1.41 23.96
N SER A 18 7.82 0.08 23.87
CA SER A 18 8.97 -0.71 23.42
C SER A 18 9.27 -0.55 21.92
N LEU A 19 8.28 -0.09 21.14
CA LEU A 19 8.41 0.12 19.70
C LEU A 19 8.67 1.58 19.33
N GLN A 20 8.74 2.49 20.29
CA GLN A 20 9.08 3.88 19.99
C GLN A 20 10.50 3.98 19.38
N GLY A 21 10.60 4.65 18.23
CA GLY A 21 11.83 4.73 17.45
C GLY A 21 12.12 3.53 16.55
N ALA A 22 11.24 2.50 16.54
CA ALA A 22 11.32 1.39 15.60
C ALA A 22 11.16 1.87 14.16
N ILE A 23 11.85 1.22 13.23
CA ILE A 23 11.75 1.49 11.79
C ILE A 23 11.23 0.25 11.06
N PHE A 24 10.46 0.47 9.99
CA PHE A 24 9.90 -0.61 9.19
C PHE A 24 9.60 -0.15 7.75
N PRO A 25 9.58 -1.07 6.77
CA PRO A 25 9.14 -0.74 5.43
C PRO A 25 7.60 -0.62 5.38
N GLY A 26 7.10 0.46 4.81
CA GLY A 26 5.67 0.69 4.73
C GLY A 26 5.29 1.83 3.79
N ILE A 27 4.02 2.16 3.76
CA ILE A 27 3.47 3.27 2.98
C ILE A 27 2.86 4.29 3.94
N PRO A 28 3.16 5.59 3.79
CA PRO A 28 2.59 6.63 4.63
C PRO A 28 1.06 6.59 4.61
N GLU A 29 0.44 6.71 5.77
CA GLU A 29 -1.03 6.71 5.91
C GLU A 29 -1.69 7.82 5.07
N THR A 30 -0.99 8.91 4.83
CA THR A 30 -1.47 10.03 4.02
C THR A 30 -1.94 9.62 2.62
N ARG A 31 -1.39 8.55 2.04
CA ARG A 31 -1.88 8.02 0.76
C ARG A 31 -3.27 7.38 0.87
N ARG A 32 -3.61 6.88 2.03
CA ARG A 32 -4.86 6.13 2.29
C ARG A 32 -5.94 6.95 2.96
N ILE A 33 -5.61 8.12 3.47
CA ILE A 33 -6.50 8.91 4.34
C ILE A 33 -7.88 9.16 3.72
N ASN A 34 -7.92 9.44 2.42
CA ASN A 34 -9.19 9.72 1.74
C ASN A 34 -10.10 8.49 1.67
N ILE A 35 -9.55 7.30 1.35
CA ILE A 35 -10.35 6.09 1.29
C ILE A 35 -10.78 5.64 2.69
N ILE A 36 -9.90 5.80 3.68
CA ILE A 36 -10.22 5.50 5.07
C ILE A 36 -11.42 6.35 5.52
N ASN A 37 -11.35 7.66 5.31
CA ASN A 37 -12.41 8.58 5.71
C ASN A 37 -13.73 8.29 4.97
N ASN A 38 -13.67 8.08 3.66
CA ASN A 38 -14.87 7.75 2.86
C ASN A 38 -15.49 6.41 3.30
N TYR A 39 -14.66 5.42 3.60
CA TYR A 39 -15.16 4.13 4.07
C TYR A 39 -15.86 4.25 5.43
N MET A 40 -15.24 4.95 6.37
CA MET A 40 -15.83 5.20 7.69
C MET A 40 -17.13 5.99 7.58
N GLU A 41 -17.19 7.00 6.70
CA GLU A 41 -18.42 7.80 6.48
C GLU A 41 -19.59 6.97 5.94
N ILE A 42 -19.30 6.00 5.05
CA ILE A 42 -20.33 5.19 4.40
C ILE A 42 -20.78 4.01 5.26
N TYR A 43 -19.83 3.35 5.93
CA TYR A 43 -20.07 2.06 6.59
C TYR A 43 -20.04 2.13 8.12
N ASP A 44 -19.59 3.25 8.70
CA ASP A 44 -19.39 3.42 10.16
C ASP A 44 -18.50 2.30 10.76
N GLU A 45 -17.53 1.82 9.96
CA GLU A 45 -16.61 0.74 10.30
C GLU A 45 -15.18 1.13 10.00
N GLU A 46 -14.22 0.48 10.70
CA GLU A 46 -12.79 0.70 10.46
C GLU A 46 -12.35 0.09 9.12
N PHE A 47 -11.61 0.87 8.34
CA PHE A 47 -11.01 0.39 7.10
C PHE A 47 -9.82 -0.53 7.40
N LEU A 48 -9.95 -1.80 7.10
CA LEU A 48 -8.89 -2.77 7.32
C LEU A 48 -7.73 -2.56 6.35
N ARG A 49 -6.51 -2.60 6.88
CA ARG A 49 -5.28 -2.41 6.09
C ARG A 49 -5.19 -3.33 4.87
N ILE A 50 -5.63 -4.57 4.99
CA ILE A 50 -5.61 -5.56 3.90
C ILE A 50 -6.56 -5.19 2.74
N SER A 51 -7.57 -4.35 2.97
CA SER A 51 -8.54 -3.94 1.95
C SER A 51 -7.92 -3.08 0.83
N THR A 52 -6.70 -2.58 1.03
CA THR A 52 -5.96 -1.87 -0.03
C THR A 52 -5.62 -2.77 -1.22
N LEU A 53 -5.38 -4.06 -0.99
CA LEU A 53 -5.02 -5.01 -2.04
C LEU A 53 -6.16 -5.23 -3.06
N PRO A 54 -7.39 -5.61 -2.66
CA PRO A 54 -8.50 -5.71 -3.60
C PRO A 54 -8.87 -4.36 -4.22
N TYR A 55 -8.70 -3.25 -3.52
CA TYR A 55 -8.93 -1.92 -4.10
C TYR A 55 -8.01 -1.65 -5.30
N ASP A 56 -6.70 -1.87 -5.15
CA ASP A 56 -5.72 -1.72 -6.23
C ASP A 56 -5.97 -2.70 -7.37
N LEU A 57 -6.40 -3.94 -7.05
CA LEU A 57 -6.73 -4.94 -8.05
C LEU A 57 -7.94 -4.53 -8.92
N ILE A 58 -9.00 -4.03 -8.30
CA ILE A 58 -10.18 -3.52 -9.02
C ILE A 58 -9.79 -2.33 -9.90
N GLY A 59 -8.96 -1.42 -9.40
CA GLY A 59 -8.42 -0.31 -10.17
C GLY A 59 -7.64 -0.77 -11.40
N LEU A 60 -6.80 -1.79 -11.25
CA LEU A 60 -6.05 -2.40 -12.35
C LEU A 60 -6.96 -3.06 -13.38
N ILE A 61 -7.96 -3.83 -12.94
CA ILE A 61 -8.95 -4.46 -13.84
C ILE A 61 -9.70 -3.39 -14.63
N ASN A 62 -10.16 -2.34 -13.96
CA ASN A 62 -10.84 -1.22 -14.61
C ASN A 62 -9.94 -0.51 -15.63
N PHE A 63 -8.68 -0.30 -15.31
CA PHE A 63 -7.69 0.25 -16.23
C PHE A 63 -7.53 -0.61 -17.48
N ILE A 64 -7.40 -1.92 -17.34
CA ILE A 64 -7.29 -2.87 -18.46
C ILE A 64 -8.55 -2.82 -19.32
N TYR A 65 -9.72 -2.84 -18.70
CA TYR A 65 -11.01 -2.81 -19.37
C TYR A 65 -11.22 -1.50 -20.14
N THR A 66 -10.97 -0.35 -19.53
CA THR A 66 -11.17 0.96 -20.18
C THR A 66 -10.19 1.24 -21.32
N LYS A 67 -9.03 0.58 -21.31
CA LYS A 67 -8.05 0.63 -22.41
C LYS A 67 -8.31 -0.39 -23.50
N GLU A 68 -9.33 -1.23 -23.35
CA GLU A 68 -9.68 -2.30 -24.29
C GLU A 68 -8.51 -3.23 -24.63
N TYR A 69 -7.63 -3.49 -23.63
CA TYR A 69 -6.47 -4.34 -23.81
C TYR A 69 -6.87 -5.78 -24.11
N LYS A 70 -6.30 -6.34 -25.17
CA LYS A 70 -6.39 -7.78 -25.47
C LYS A 70 -5.42 -8.57 -24.59
N LEU A 71 -5.62 -9.88 -24.49
CA LEU A 71 -4.76 -10.76 -23.68
C LEU A 71 -3.26 -10.57 -23.95
N GLY A 72 -2.87 -10.43 -25.23
CA GLY A 72 -1.48 -10.19 -25.60
C GLY A 72 -0.90 -8.87 -25.08
N ASP A 73 -1.75 -7.83 -24.97
CA ASP A 73 -1.33 -6.53 -24.43
C ASP A 73 -1.20 -6.58 -22.92
N VAL A 74 -2.11 -7.32 -22.26
CA VAL A 74 -2.05 -7.55 -20.80
C VAL A 74 -0.79 -8.31 -20.43
N ILE A 75 -0.44 -9.36 -21.20
CA ILE A 75 0.80 -10.13 -20.99
C ILE A 75 2.03 -9.23 -21.14
N LYS A 76 2.07 -8.39 -22.18
CA LYS A 76 3.18 -7.41 -22.36
C LYS A 76 3.25 -6.40 -21.22
N LEU A 77 2.08 -5.92 -20.76
CA LEU A 77 1.97 -4.99 -19.65
C LEU A 77 2.57 -5.56 -18.35
N PHE A 78 2.24 -6.81 -18.05
CA PHE A 78 2.70 -7.50 -16.83
C PHE A 78 4.15 -7.98 -16.92
N ASN A 79 4.68 -8.17 -18.12
CA ASN A 79 6.08 -8.51 -18.34
C ASN A 79 7.00 -7.28 -18.46
N ASN A 80 6.48 -6.06 -18.27
CA ASN A 80 7.26 -4.83 -18.32
C ASN A 80 7.54 -4.30 -16.91
N PRO A 81 8.72 -4.56 -16.33
CA PRO A 81 9.05 -4.12 -14.97
C PRO A 81 9.18 -2.59 -14.83
N ASN A 82 9.31 -1.88 -15.94
CA ASN A 82 9.36 -0.41 -15.93
C ASN A 82 7.96 0.23 -15.90
N LYS A 83 6.90 -0.57 -16.10
CA LYS A 83 5.52 -0.08 -16.03
C LYS A 83 5.03 -0.12 -14.60
N LYS A 84 4.98 1.05 -13.97
CA LYS A 84 4.43 1.21 -12.62
C LYS A 84 2.97 1.64 -12.68
N PHE A 85 2.18 1.12 -11.75
CA PHE A 85 0.79 1.48 -11.51
C PHE A 85 0.72 2.27 -10.21
N ASP A 86 -0.05 3.33 -10.19
CA ASP A 86 -0.26 4.14 -9.00
C ASP A 86 -1.37 3.52 -8.16
N GLY A 87 -0.98 2.71 -7.16
CA GLY A 87 -1.90 2.09 -6.22
C GLY A 87 -2.09 2.96 -4.97
N ILE A 88 -3.19 2.72 -4.27
CA ILE A 88 -3.47 3.41 -3.00
C ILE A 88 -2.42 3.06 -1.93
N ASP A 89 -1.84 1.88 -2.08
CA ASP A 89 -0.81 1.36 -1.19
C ASP A 89 0.60 1.45 -1.80
N GLY A 90 0.87 2.56 -2.48
CA GLY A 90 2.13 2.82 -3.17
C GLY A 90 2.13 2.34 -4.62
N ASN A 91 3.12 2.80 -5.36
CA ASN A 91 3.30 2.32 -6.72
C ASN A 91 3.66 0.84 -6.71
N PHE A 92 3.08 0.10 -7.65
CA PHE A 92 3.39 -1.32 -7.82
C PHE A 92 3.67 -1.66 -9.29
N TYR A 93 4.37 -2.74 -9.50
CA TYR A 93 4.73 -3.26 -10.83
C TYR A 93 4.88 -4.78 -10.77
N PHE A 94 4.91 -5.40 -11.96
CA PHE A 94 5.07 -6.85 -12.09
C PHE A 94 6.52 -7.17 -12.45
N LYS A 95 7.10 -8.12 -11.73
CA LYS A 95 8.43 -8.65 -11.98
C LYS A 95 8.46 -10.13 -11.60
N ASP A 96 8.96 -10.97 -12.50
CA ASP A 96 9.10 -12.42 -12.28
C ASP A 96 7.79 -13.09 -11.80
N ASN A 97 6.65 -12.70 -12.39
CA ASN A 97 5.28 -13.11 -12.01
C ASN A 97 4.87 -12.74 -10.57
N MET A 98 5.55 -11.81 -9.95
CA MET A 98 5.20 -11.28 -8.63
C MET A 98 4.88 -9.79 -8.73
N ILE A 99 4.11 -9.31 -7.77
CA ILE A 99 3.87 -7.87 -7.57
C ILE A 99 4.94 -7.35 -6.62
N GLU A 100 5.72 -6.38 -7.07
CA GLU A 100 6.61 -5.59 -6.23
C GLU A 100 6.01 -4.20 -6.00
N ARG A 101 6.29 -3.62 -4.83
CA ARG A 101 5.84 -2.27 -4.45
C ARG A 101 7.01 -1.39 -4.03
N ASP A 102 6.93 -0.11 -4.38
CA ASP A 102 7.82 0.89 -3.83
C ASP A 102 7.42 1.18 -2.38
N LEU A 103 8.31 0.93 -1.44
CA LEU A 103 8.08 1.18 -0.01
C LEU A 103 8.98 2.30 0.49
N ASN A 104 8.49 3.04 1.49
CA ASN A 104 9.28 3.98 2.26
C ASN A 104 9.82 3.30 3.53
N ILE A 105 10.84 3.88 4.14
CA ILE A 105 11.19 3.55 5.51
C ILE A 105 10.45 4.50 6.44
N LEU A 106 9.64 3.90 7.31
CA LEU A 106 8.84 4.59 8.31
C LEU A 106 9.45 4.41 9.69
N LYS A 107 9.24 5.39 10.56
CA LYS A 107 9.65 5.36 11.97
C LYS A 107 8.45 5.64 12.87
N ILE A 108 8.28 4.83 13.92
CA ILE A 108 7.25 5.02 14.93
C ILE A 108 7.67 6.12 15.90
N ASN A 109 6.77 7.03 16.18
CA ASN A 109 6.93 8.05 17.21
C ASN A 109 5.57 8.54 17.73
N ASN A 110 5.33 8.39 19.04
CA ASN A 110 4.15 8.89 19.75
C ASN A 110 2.81 8.59 19.05
N GLY A 111 2.56 7.32 18.75
CA GLY A 111 1.29 6.87 18.18
C GLY A 111 1.13 7.11 16.66
N ASN A 112 2.19 7.57 16.00
CA ASN A 112 2.20 7.81 14.55
C ASN A 112 3.43 7.19 13.89
N SER A 113 3.39 7.05 12.57
CA SER A 113 4.56 6.73 11.77
C SER A 113 4.84 7.82 10.75
N PHE A 114 6.11 8.06 10.45
CA PHE A 114 6.53 9.07 9.49
C PHE A 114 7.73 8.60 8.67
N VAL A 115 7.84 9.10 7.45
CA VAL A 115 8.93 8.78 6.51
C VAL A 115 10.25 9.38 7.01
N ILE A 116 11.33 8.59 6.96
CA ILE A 116 12.68 9.01 7.40
C ILE A 116 13.75 8.91 6.31
N ASN A 117 13.41 8.55 5.10
CA ASN A 117 14.35 8.45 3.97
C ASN A 117 14.53 9.76 3.22
#